data_874905d53d63a1445d105b31a3f6c76f
#
_entry.id   874905d53d63a1445d105b31a3f6c76f
#
_cell.length_a   1.000
_cell.length_b   1.000
_cell.length_c   1.000
_cell.angle_alpha   90.00
_cell.angle_beta   90.00
_cell.angle_gamma   90.00
#
_symmetry.space_group_name_H-M   'P 1'
#
loop_
_entity.id
_entity.type
_entity.pdbx_description
1 polymer ?
#
loop_
_entity_poly.entity_id
_entity_poly.type
_entity_poly.pdbx_seq_one_letter_code
_entity_poly.pdbx_strand_id
1 'polypeptide(L)'
;MPPRAKTRPAETDLYPLLRAYLTAQGYTVRGEVNSCDIAAVKGDDLIVVEMKLALNLSLVAQGVRRQQMTDSVYLAIPRPPNRAKWLRQMRGAFRVLRRLELGMLLASLKPGKPPVEVVFHPLPFERHKRRSARRAILEEIGRRSGDFNLGGSTRRPLVTAYRENAIQIACCLADNGERAPRQLRALGTGPKTLSILSRNVYGWFSRVGRGIYAVTPKGRESLAQYPELVRHYRSPPACPKHGPPSR
;
A
#
# COMPACT_ATOMS: atom_id res chain seq x y z
N MET A 1 13.76 -32.47 -40.29
CA MET A 1 13.01 -32.64 -39.02
C MET A 1 12.11 -31.42 -38.87
N PRO A 2 10.79 -31.55 -38.77
CA PRO A 2 9.93 -30.41 -38.53
C PRO A 2 10.18 -29.81 -37.12
N PRO A 3 10.08 -28.50 -36.93
CA PRO A 3 10.28 -27.87 -35.62
C PRO A 3 9.21 -28.37 -34.66
N ARG A 4 9.65 -28.97 -33.52
CA ARG A 4 8.76 -29.34 -32.42
C ARG A 4 7.93 -28.12 -32.02
N ALA A 5 6.62 -28.22 -32.22
CA ALA A 5 5.67 -27.23 -31.70
C ALA A 5 5.98 -26.98 -30.24
N LYS A 6 6.13 -25.71 -29.85
CA LYS A 6 6.28 -25.29 -28.44
C LYS A 6 4.96 -25.60 -27.74
N THR A 7 4.78 -26.79 -27.25
CA THR A 7 3.67 -27.16 -26.36
C THR A 7 3.71 -26.22 -25.16
N ARG A 8 2.57 -25.62 -24.85
CA ARG A 8 2.42 -24.81 -23.62
C ARG A 8 2.72 -25.70 -22.42
N PRO A 9 3.50 -25.24 -21.44
CA PRO A 9 3.78 -26.03 -20.25
C PRO A 9 2.48 -26.41 -19.53
N ALA A 10 2.40 -27.65 -19.05
CA ALA A 10 1.32 -28.15 -18.21
C ALA A 10 1.75 -28.14 -16.73
N GLU A 11 0.81 -28.15 -15.80
CA GLU A 11 1.10 -28.24 -14.36
C GLU A 11 1.85 -29.55 -14.05
N THR A 12 1.51 -30.62 -14.73
CA THR A 12 2.19 -31.93 -14.64
C THR A 12 3.68 -31.90 -14.99
N ASP A 13 4.15 -30.93 -15.79
CA ASP A 13 5.58 -30.78 -16.13
C ASP A 13 6.41 -30.29 -14.93
N LEU A 14 5.78 -29.72 -13.91
CA LEU A 14 6.44 -29.24 -12.68
C LEU A 14 6.74 -30.40 -11.72
N TYR A 15 5.86 -31.41 -11.70
CA TYR A 15 5.96 -32.54 -10.77
C TYR A 15 7.31 -33.25 -10.78
N PRO A 16 7.88 -33.72 -11.93
CA PRO A 16 9.14 -34.41 -11.91
C PRO A 16 10.29 -33.58 -11.39
N LEU A 17 10.29 -32.27 -11.62
CA LEU A 17 11.32 -31.35 -11.13
C LEU A 17 11.27 -31.19 -9.61
N LEU A 18 10.07 -30.95 -9.06
CA LEU A 18 9.84 -30.81 -7.63
C LEU A 18 10.08 -32.10 -6.88
N ARG A 19 9.65 -33.24 -7.45
CA ARG A 19 9.93 -34.57 -6.93
C ARG A 19 11.43 -34.83 -6.83
N ALA A 20 12.16 -34.61 -7.92
CA ALA A 20 13.63 -34.84 -7.94
C ALA A 20 14.33 -33.93 -6.90
N TYR A 21 13.91 -32.66 -6.80
CA TYR A 21 14.46 -31.72 -5.85
C TYR A 21 14.25 -32.14 -4.39
N LEU A 22 13.03 -32.53 -4.02
CA LEU A 22 12.71 -33.00 -2.65
C LEU A 22 13.34 -34.35 -2.33
N THR A 23 13.37 -35.27 -3.31
CA THR A 23 14.05 -36.59 -3.16
C THR A 23 15.54 -36.41 -2.91
N ALA A 24 16.21 -35.47 -3.61
CA ALA A 24 17.62 -35.16 -3.39
C ALA A 24 17.92 -34.64 -1.97
N GLN A 25 16.91 -34.10 -1.26
CA GLN A 25 16.99 -33.67 0.14
C GLN A 25 16.65 -34.81 1.13
N GLY A 26 16.39 -35.99 0.64
CA GLY A 26 16.11 -37.19 1.46
C GLY A 26 14.62 -37.37 1.81
N TYR A 27 13.71 -36.66 1.13
CA TYR A 27 12.28 -36.88 1.33
C TYR A 27 11.73 -38.01 0.48
N THR A 28 10.83 -38.79 1.03
CA THR A 28 9.96 -39.70 0.29
C THR A 28 8.78 -38.91 -0.27
N VAL A 29 8.71 -38.81 -1.62
CA VAL A 29 7.77 -37.95 -2.33
C VAL A 29 6.65 -38.77 -2.99
N ARG A 30 5.41 -38.34 -2.82
CA ARG A 30 4.22 -38.86 -3.48
C ARG A 30 3.38 -37.74 -4.07
N GLY A 31 2.81 -37.96 -5.24
CA GLY A 31 1.85 -37.06 -5.90
C GLY A 31 0.42 -37.49 -5.60
N GLU A 32 -0.52 -36.54 -5.70
CA GLU A 32 -1.96 -36.78 -5.59
C GLU A 32 -2.39 -37.48 -4.29
N VAL A 33 -1.83 -37.06 -3.15
CA VAL A 33 -2.16 -37.63 -1.81
C VAL A 33 -3.12 -36.68 -1.08
N ASN A 34 -4.30 -37.16 -0.67
CA ASN A 34 -5.33 -36.38 0.03
C ASN A 34 -5.63 -35.04 -0.66
N SER A 35 -5.74 -35.07 -1.98
CA SER A 35 -5.92 -33.89 -2.83
C SER A 35 -4.77 -32.85 -2.79
N CYS A 36 -3.61 -33.19 -2.19
CA CYS A 36 -2.38 -32.40 -2.34
C CYS A 36 -1.69 -32.79 -3.64
N ASP A 37 -1.20 -31.83 -4.39
CA ASP A 37 -0.47 -32.10 -5.62
C ASP A 37 0.83 -32.85 -5.33
N ILE A 38 1.56 -32.48 -4.26
CA ILE A 38 2.75 -33.19 -3.75
C ILE A 38 2.72 -33.26 -2.23
N ALA A 39 2.95 -34.44 -1.68
CA ALA A 39 3.29 -34.65 -0.28
C ALA A 39 4.69 -35.28 -0.18
N ALA A 40 5.55 -34.75 0.68
CA ALA A 40 6.91 -35.21 0.89
C ALA A 40 7.20 -35.40 2.37
N VAL A 41 7.68 -36.58 2.77
CA VAL A 41 7.87 -36.96 4.19
C VAL A 41 9.33 -37.36 4.41
N LYS A 42 9.89 -36.91 5.55
CA LYS A 42 11.19 -37.30 6.06
C LYS A 42 11.18 -37.38 7.57
N GLY A 43 11.12 -38.58 8.13
CA GLY A 43 10.79 -38.77 9.55
C GLY A 43 9.42 -38.19 9.86
N ASP A 44 9.34 -37.29 10.82
CA ASP A 44 8.10 -36.58 11.20
C ASP A 44 7.83 -35.32 10.38
N ASP A 45 8.79 -34.87 9.55
CA ASP A 45 8.65 -33.71 8.68
C ASP A 45 7.71 -34.01 7.51
N LEU A 46 6.64 -33.22 7.38
CA LEU A 46 5.72 -33.25 6.24
C LEU A 46 5.80 -31.92 5.48
N ILE A 47 6.23 -31.96 4.23
CA ILE A 47 6.15 -30.84 3.27
C ILE A 47 4.98 -31.10 2.32
N VAL A 48 4.14 -30.10 2.12
CA VAL A 48 3.10 -30.08 1.09
C VAL A 48 3.42 -29.02 0.05
N VAL A 49 3.30 -29.36 -1.24
CA VAL A 49 3.48 -28.41 -2.33
C VAL A 49 2.22 -28.41 -3.21
N GLU A 50 1.65 -27.26 -3.43
CA GLU A 50 0.57 -27.02 -4.39
C GLU A 50 1.14 -26.34 -5.64
N MET A 51 0.73 -26.79 -6.83
CA MET A 51 1.31 -26.39 -8.11
C MET A 51 0.27 -25.71 -9.00
N LYS A 52 0.67 -24.64 -9.68
CA LYS A 52 -0.08 -24.04 -10.79
C LYS A 52 0.84 -23.37 -11.80
N LEU A 53 0.33 -23.11 -13.00
CA LEU A 53 1.08 -22.39 -14.02
C LEU A 53 1.27 -20.90 -13.70
N ALA A 54 0.49 -20.35 -12.78
CA ALA A 54 0.60 -18.96 -12.36
C ALA A 54 0.18 -18.78 -10.91
N LEU A 55 0.78 -17.80 -10.22
CA LEU A 55 0.36 -17.40 -8.89
C LEU A 55 -0.98 -16.67 -8.98
N ASN A 56 -2.02 -17.29 -8.43
CA ASN A 56 -3.36 -16.75 -8.37
C ASN A 56 -4.00 -17.04 -7.00
N LEU A 57 -5.17 -16.46 -6.73
CA LEU A 57 -5.84 -16.61 -5.45
C LEU A 57 -6.26 -18.06 -5.17
N SER A 58 -6.62 -18.83 -6.19
CA SER A 58 -6.97 -20.24 -6.05
C SER A 58 -5.79 -21.05 -5.48
N LEU A 59 -4.58 -20.86 -6.00
CA LEU A 59 -3.38 -21.50 -5.49
C LEU A 59 -3.08 -21.11 -4.04
N VAL A 60 -3.24 -19.84 -3.70
CA VAL A 60 -3.06 -19.34 -2.32
C VAL A 60 -4.09 -19.99 -1.38
N ALA A 61 -5.35 -20.07 -1.80
CA ALA A 61 -6.41 -20.71 -0.99
C ALA A 61 -6.17 -22.21 -0.79
N GLN A 62 -5.63 -22.90 -1.81
CA GLN A 62 -5.19 -24.29 -1.67
C GLN A 62 -4.08 -24.40 -0.62
N GLY A 63 -3.03 -23.59 -0.70
CA GLY A 63 -1.95 -23.59 0.28
C GLY A 63 -2.43 -23.35 1.71
N VAL A 64 -3.27 -22.33 1.93
CA VAL A 64 -3.83 -22.06 3.26
C VAL A 64 -4.63 -23.26 3.80
N ARG A 65 -5.38 -23.96 2.95
CA ARG A 65 -6.11 -25.16 3.37
C ARG A 65 -5.14 -26.26 3.83
N ARG A 66 -3.97 -26.40 3.18
CA ARG A 66 -2.96 -27.42 3.55
C ARG A 66 -2.28 -27.14 4.90
N GLN A 67 -2.30 -25.90 5.36
CA GLN A 67 -1.78 -25.54 6.69
C GLN A 67 -2.53 -26.18 7.86
N GLN A 68 -3.68 -26.80 7.60
CA GLN A 68 -4.35 -27.65 8.59
C GLN A 68 -3.59 -28.96 8.89
N MET A 69 -2.63 -29.34 8.04
CA MET A 69 -1.87 -30.58 8.15
C MET A 69 -0.40 -30.35 8.51
N THR A 70 0.20 -29.25 8.09
CA THR A 70 1.60 -28.89 8.32
C THR A 70 1.83 -27.41 8.10
N ASP A 71 2.82 -26.83 8.81
CA ASP A 71 3.30 -25.48 8.60
C ASP A 71 4.22 -25.37 7.37
N SER A 72 4.74 -26.52 6.87
CA SER A 72 5.67 -26.57 5.74
C SER A 72 4.96 -26.65 4.40
N VAL A 73 4.16 -25.62 4.08
CA VAL A 73 3.40 -25.54 2.83
C VAL A 73 4.06 -24.59 1.82
N TYR A 74 4.29 -25.10 0.62
CA TYR A 74 4.87 -24.35 -0.49
C TYR A 74 3.91 -24.23 -1.66
N LEU A 75 3.96 -23.08 -2.32
CA LEU A 75 3.33 -22.84 -3.61
C LEU A 75 4.40 -22.90 -4.70
N ALA A 76 4.17 -23.64 -5.76
CA ALA A 76 5.10 -23.82 -6.86
C ALA A 76 4.51 -23.34 -8.18
N ILE A 77 5.28 -22.56 -8.94
CA ILE A 77 4.93 -22.14 -10.30
C ILE A 77 6.14 -22.27 -11.24
N PRO A 78 5.92 -22.26 -12.56
CA PRO A 78 7.02 -22.19 -13.51
C PRO A 78 7.87 -20.94 -13.30
N ARG A 79 9.19 -21.06 -13.47
CA ARG A 79 10.09 -19.92 -13.43
C ARG A 79 9.77 -18.93 -14.55
N PRO A 80 9.47 -17.65 -14.23
CA PRO A 80 9.13 -16.66 -15.24
C PRO A 80 10.35 -16.32 -16.13
N PRO A 81 10.13 -15.98 -17.40
CA PRO A 81 11.23 -15.67 -18.33
C PRO A 81 12.12 -14.53 -17.84
N ASN A 82 11.53 -13.45 -17.32
CA ASN A 82 12.25 -12.35 -16.69
C ASN A 82 12.01 -12.37 -15.18
N ARG A 83 12.80 -13.21 -14.49
CA ARG A 83 12.71 -13.39 -13.03
C ARG A 83 12.87 -12.09 -12.26
N ALA A 84 13.84 -11.24 -12.62
CA ALA A 84 14.11 -10.00 -11.89
C ALA A 84 12.95 -9.01 -11.97
N LYS A 85 12.35 -8.85 -13.15
CA LYS A 85 11.15 -8.01 -13.34
C LYS A 85 9.97 -8.58 -12.57
N TRP A 86 9.76 -9.89 -12.66
CA TRP A 86 8.67 -10.58 -11.98
C TRP A 86 8.76 -10.44 -10.45
N LEU A 87 9.94 -10.65 -9.84
CA LEU A 87 10.15 -10.48 -8.40
C LEU A 87 9.81 -9.05 -7.92
N ARG A 88 10.14 -8.04 -8.73
CA ARG A 88 9.80 -6.64 -8.41
C ARG A 88 8.29 -6.42 -8.44
N GLN A 89 7.59 -6.95 -9.44
CA GLN A 89 6.14 -6.84 -9.60
C GLN A 89 5.39 -7.58 -8.49
N MET A 90 5.91 -8.74 -8.06
CA MET A 90 5.28 -9.62 -7.07
C MET A 90 5.56 -9.25 -5.61
N ARG A 91 6.29 -8.15 -5.33
CA ARG A 91 6.60 -7.73 -3.93
C ARG A 91 5.37 -7.62 -3.02
N GLY A 92 4.25 -7.15 -3.56
CA GLY A 92 2.98 -7.07 -2.84
C GLY A 92 2.42 -8.46 -2.51
N ALA A 93 2.37 -9.35 -3.51
CA ALA A 93 1.93 -10.73 -3.34
C ALA A 93 2.81 -11.50 -2.35
N PHE A 94 4.14 -11.35 -2.41
CA PHE A 94 5.05 -11.99 -1.46
C PHE A 94 4.84 -11.53 -0.01
N ARG A 95 4.44 -10.28 0.23
CA ARG A 95 4.04 -9.84 1.58
C ARG A 95 2.80 -10.56 2.06
N VAL A 96 1.85 -10.84 1.16
CA VAL A 96 0.64 -11.62 1.48
C VAL A 96 1.02 -13.06 1.81
N LEU A 97 1.79 -13.72 0.94
CA LEU A 97 2.22 -15.10 1.16
C LEU A 97 3.00 -15.28 2.46
N ARG A 98 3.93 -14.37 2.77
CA ARG A 98 4.66 -14.41 4.05
C ARG A 98 3.76 -14.17 5.26
N ARG A 99 2.70 -13.35 5.13
CA ARG A 99 1.71 -13.18 6.20
C ARG A 99 0.82 -14.39 6.40
N LEU A 100 0.67 -15.18 5.34
CA LEU A 100 -0.02 -16.46 5.37
C LEU A 100 0.94 -17.61 5.69
N GLU A 101 2.21 -17.32 5.97
CA GLU A 101 3.23 -18.31 6.33
C GLU A 101 3.42 -19.40 5.24
N LEU A 102 3.20 -19.03 3.98
CA LEU A 102 3.37 -19.90 2.83
C LEU A 102 4.74 -19.69 2.20
N GLY A 103 5.40 -20.78 1.82
CA GLY A 103 6.65 -20.78 1.04
C GLY A 103 6.39 -20.61 -0.46
N MET A 104 7.44 -20.28 -1.22
CA MET A 104 7.35 -20.08 -2.67
C MET A 104 8.50 -20.75 -3.40
N LEU A 105 8.18 -21.59 -4.38
CA LEU A 105 9.10 -22.29 -5.25
C LEU A 105 8.92 -21.86 -6.71
N LEU A 106 10.02 -21.81 -7.46
CA LEU A 106 10.01 -21.63 -8.92
C LEU A 106 10.65 -22.86 -9.56
N ALA A 107 9.91 -23.55 -10.44
CA ALA A 107 10.40 -24.70 -11.19
C ALA A 107 10.84 -24.29 -12.61
N SER A 108 12.06 -24.64 -13.01
CA SER A 108 12.62 -24.30 -14.32
C SER A 108 12.48 -25.46 -15.30
N LEU A 109 11.63 -25.30 -16.30
CA LEU A 109 11.47 -26.22 -17.41
C LEU A 109 12.57 -26.04 -18.48
N LYS A 110 13.52 -25.13 -18.29
CA LYS A 110 14.61 -24.87 -19.24
C LYS A 110 15.91 -25.48 -18.76
N PRO A 111 16.68 -26.17 -19.63
CA PRO A 111 18.00 -26.64 -19.30
C PRO A 111 18.97 -25.50 -18.94
N GLY A 112 20.02 -25.78 -18.19
CA GLY A 112 21.03 -24.80 -17.77
C GLY A 112 20.63 -23.86 -16.65
N LYS A 113 19.48 -24.10 -15.98
CA LYS A 113 19.04 -23.43 -14.76
C LYS A 113 18.84 -24.46 -13.64
N PRO A 114 18.97 -24.05 -12.36
CA PRO A 114 18.57 -24.94 -11.28
C PRO A 114 17.12 -25.37 -11.49
N PRO A 115 16.80 -26.68 -11.39
CA PRO A 115 15.45 -27.17 -11.66
C PRO A 115 14.39 -26.57 -10.73
N VAL A 116 14.76 -26.32 -9.47
CA VAL A 116 13.91 -25.68 -8.48
C VAL A 116 14.69 -24.59 -7.75
N GLU A 117 14.06 -23.44 -7.56
CA GLU A 117 14.56 -22.31 -6.79
C GLU A 117 13.61 -22.03 -5.65
N VAL A 118 14.11 -21.99 -4.41
CA VAL A 118 13.34 -21.51 -3.25
C VAL A 118 13.42 -19.99 -3.23
N VAL A 119 12.28 -19.31 -3.42
CA VAL A 119 12.20 -17.84 -3.32
C VAL A 119 12.19 -17.41 -1.86
N PHE A 120 11.43 -18.13 -1.02
CA PHE A 120 11.44 -18.04 0.44
C PHE A 120 10.74 -19.27 1.05
N HIS A 121 11.12 -19.57 2.28
CA HIS A 121 10.52 -20.63 3.07
C HIS A 121 9.26 -20.16 3.80
N PRO A 122 8.32 -21.08 4.15
CA PRO A 122 7.24 -20.80 5.09
C PRO A 122 7.85 -20.58 6.47
N LEU A 123 7.63 -19.40 7.03
CA LEU A 123 8.15 -19.01 8.34
C LEU A 123 7.05 -18.31 9.12
N PRO A 124 7.00 -18.46 10.46
CA PRO A 124 6.08 -17.72 11.31
C PRO A 124 6.16 -16.22 11.07
N PHE A 125 5.01 -15.56 10.96
CA PHE A 125 4.93 -14.14 10.63
C PHE A 125 4.60 -13.28 11.86
N GLU A 126 5.57 -12.48 12.28
CA GLU A 126 5.36 -11.48 13.33
C GLU A 126 4.79 -10.17 12.78
N ARG A 127 3.69 -9.71 13.37
CA ARG A 127 3.02 -8.47 12.97
C ARG A 127 3.63 -7.26 13.67
N HIS A 128 4.42 -6.47 12.95
CA HIS A 128 4.93 -5.19 13.43
C HIS A 128 4.04 -4.03 12.96
N LYS A 129 3.40 -3.34 13.92
CA LYS A 129 2.63 -2.12 13.65
C LYS A 129 3.56 -0.91 13.59
N ARG A 130 3.48 -0.12 12.51
CA ARG A 130 4.23 1.14 12.39
C ARG A 130 3.55 2.23 13.22
N ARG A 131 3.98 2.40 14.47
CA ARG A 131 3.44 3.40 15.40
C ARG A 131 3.55 4.83 14.86
N SER A 132 4.64 5.16 14.16
CA SER A 132 4.85 6.47 13.53
C SER A 132 3.83 6.75 12.42
N ALA A 133 3.54 5.77 11.56
CA ALA A 133 2.54 5.92 10.51
C ALA A 133 1.13 6.10 11.09
N ARG A 134 0.77 5.33 12.13
CA ARG A 134 -0.49 5.51 12.85
C ARG A 134 -0.60 6.92 13.44
N ARG A 135 0.45 7.39 14.13
CA ARG A 135 0.48 8.74 14.71
C ARG A 135 0.32 9.82 13.64
N ALA A 136 1.03 9.69 12.51
CA ALA A 136 0.91 10.65 11.41
C ALA A 136 -0.53 10.76 10.86
N ILE A 137 -1.25 9.63 10.74
CA ILE A 137 -2.66 9.64 10.32
C ILE A 137 -3.53 10.35 11.36
N LEU A 138 -3.37 10.02 12.64
CA LEU A 138 -4.15 10.65 13.72
C LEU A 138 -3.90 12.16 13.81
N GLU A 139 -2.64 12.58 13.67
CA GLU A 139 -2.27 13.99 13.64
C GLU A 139 -2.83 14.72 12.40
N GLU A 140 -2.82 14.08 11.25
CA GLU A 140 -3.41 14.66 10.02
C GLU A 140 -4.93 14.84 10.17
N ILE A 141 -5.63 13.84 10.71
CA ILE A 141 -7.09 13.93 10.96
C ILE A 141 -7.38 15.05 11.98
N GLY A 142 -6.65 15.08 13.09
CA GLY A 142 -6.87 16.10 14.14
C GLY A 142 -6.51 17.54 13.72
N ARG A 143 -5.78 17.72 12.62
CA ARG A 143 -5.43 19.05 12.06
C ARG A 143 -6.41 19.54 11.00
N ARG A 144 -7.33 18.70 10.53
CA ARG A 144 -8.36 19.10 9.57
C ARG A 144 -9.59 19.66 10.28
N SER A 145 -10.19 20.68 9.73
CA SER A 145 -11.43 21.28 10.26
C SER A 145 -12.70 20.55 9.78
N GLY A 146 -12.56 19.67 8.76
CA GLY A 146 -13.67 18.91 8.21
C GLY A 146 -13.23 17.85 7.20
N ASP A 147 -14.18 17.11 6.65
CA ASP A 147 -13.96 16.09 5.61
C ASP A 147 -14.28 16.69 4.22
N PHE A 148 -13.27 17.30 3.61
CA PHE A 148 -13.36 17.94 2.29
C PHE A 148 -12.79 17.05 1.16
N ASN A 149 -12.43 15.81 1.45
CA ASN A 149 -11.92 14.86 0.48
C ASN A 149 -12.89 13.69 0.26
N LEU A 150 -13.26 13.46 -0.98
CA LEU A 150 -14.02 12.27 -1.33
C LEU A 150 -13.08 11.05 -1.36
N GLY A 151 -13.31 10.06 -0.51
CA GLY A 151 -12.55 8.81 -0.50
C GLY A 151 -12.60 8.11 -1.87
N GLY A 152 -11.45 7.58 -2.33
CA GLY A 152 -11.35 6.90 -3.63
C GLY A 152 -11.27 7.83 -4.84
N SER A 153 -11.35 9.16 -4.68
CA SER A 153 -11.20 10.10 -5.79
C SER A 153 -9.76 10.09 -6.32
N THR A 154 -9.63 9.93 -7.63
CA THR A 154 -8.38 10.11 -8.37
C THR A 154 -8.50 11.37 -9.22
N ARG A 155 -7.42 12.12 -9.44
CA ARG A 155 -7.35 13.32 -10.30
C ARG A 155 -7.91 14.62 -9.72
N ARG A 156 -8.35 14.66 -8.46
CA ARG A 156 -8.64 15.93 -7.76
C ARG A 156 -7.50 16.29 -6.81
N PRO A 157 -7.10 17.55 -6.68
CA PRO A 157 -6.08 17.96 -5.72
C PRO A 157 -6.57 17.67 -4.29
N LEU A 158 -5.87 16.79 -3.57
CA LEU A 158 -6.22 16.45 -2.19
C LEU A 158 -6.13 17.69 -1.29
N VAL A 159 -7.13 17.88 -0.46
CA VAL A 159 -7.13 18.88 0.62
C VAL A 159 -6.40 18.27 1.81
N THR A 160 -5.10 18.58 1.94
CA THR A 160 -4.29 18.23 3.12
C THR A 160 -4.48 19.32 4.19
N ALA A 161 -4.14 19.03 5.45
CA ALA A 161 -4.17 20.05 6.51
C ALA A 161 -3.32 21.30 6.17
N TYR A 162 -2.22 21.15 5.42
CA TYR A 162 -1.44 22.30 4.92
C TYR A 162 -2.22 23.11 3.89
N ARG A 163 -2.88 22.46 2.92
CA ARG A 163 -3.68 23.13 1.89
C ARG A 163 -4.89 23.82 2.50
N GLU A 164 -5.55 23.16 3.43
CA GLU A 164 -6.68 23.71 4.18
C GLU A 164 -6.30 25.01 4.90
N ASN A 165 -5.20 25.01 5.68
CA ASN A 165 -4.69 26.21 6.32
C ASN A 165 -4.28 27.29 5.31
N ALA A 166 -3.71 26.93 4.16
CA ALA A 166 -3.37 27.90 3.12
C ALA A 166 -4.63 28.54 2.50
N ILE A 167 -5.71 27.76 2.30
CA ILE A 167 -7.01 28.29 1.85
C ILE A 167 -7.60 29.24 2.90
N GLN A 168 -7.58 28.87 4.18
CA GLN A 168 -8.04 29.74 5.26
C GLN A 168 -7.29 31.09 5.28
N ILE A 169 -5.96 31.05 5.17
CA ILE A 169 -5.14 32.27 5.10
C ILE A 169 -5.50 33.09 3.85
N ALA A 170 -5.69 32.42 2.70
CA ALA A 170 -6.05 33.11 1.46
C ALA A 170 -7.43 33.75 1.54
N CYS A 171 -8.43 33.12 2.17
CA CYS A 171 -9.73 33.71 2.46
C CYS A 171 -9.59 34.94 3.36
N CYS A 172 -8.86 34.82 4.48
CA CYS A 172 -8.64 35.96 5.38
C CYS A 172 -7.99 37.15 4.69
N LEU A 173 -6.97 36.92 3.83
CA LEU A 173 -6.32 37.98 3.07
C LEU A 173 -7.20 38.54 1.93
N ALA A 174 -8.03 37.72 1.31
CA ALA A 174 -8.95 38.15 0.25
C ALA A 174 -10.05 39.06 0.80
N ASP A 175 -10.55 38.76 2.00
CA ASP A 175 -11.68 39.44 2.61
C ASP A 175 -11.27 40.67 3.46
N ASN A 176 -10.07 40.64 4.06
CA ASN A 176 -9.62 41.69 4.97
C ASN A 176 -8.43 42.51 4.40
N GLY A 177 -7.94 42.20 3.19
CA GLY A 177 -6.76 42.86 2.59
C GLY A 177 -5.46 42.44 3.23
N GLU A 178 -4.41 43.25 3.04
CA GLU A 178 -3.06 42.98 3.51
C GLU A 178 -2.97 42.89 5.04
N ARG A 179 -2.29 41.87 5.56
CA ARG A 179 -2.20 41.61 7.01
C ARG A 179 -0.85 41.02 7.39
N ALA A 180 -0.46 41.29 8.63
CA ALA A 180 0.66 40.65 9.28
C ALA A 180 0.26 39.24 9.78
N PRO A 181 1.21 38.26 9.88
CA PRO A 181 0.94 36.91 10.39
C PRO A 181 0.31 36.90 11.79
N ARG A 182 0.61 37.89 12.64
CA ARG A 182 0.01 38.03 13.96
C ARG A 182 -1.50 38.32 13.87
N GLN A 183 -1.87 39.20 12.96
CA GLN A 183 -3.29 39.56 12.72
C GLN A 183 -4.06 38.37 12.13
N LEU A 184 -3.46 37.65 11.18
CA LEU A 184 -4.08 36.49 10.60
C LEU A 184 -4.30 35.39 11.65
N ARG A 185 -3.32 35.17 12.57
CA ARG A 185 -3.51 34.23 13.68
C ARG A 185 -4.64 34.62 14.61
N ALA A 186 -4.83 35.91 14.86
CA ALA A 186 -5.97 36.39 15.62
C ALA A 186 -7.32 36.12 14.93
N LEU A 187 -7.33 36.00 13.59
CA LEU A 187 -8.47 35.56 12.78
C LEU A 187 -8.60 34.02 12.70
N GLY A 188 -7.83 33.26 13.49
CA GLY A 188 -7.98 31.82 13.61
C GLY A 188 -7.15 30.99 12.64
N THR A 189 -6.21 31.55 11.85
CA THR A 189 -5.41 30.81 10.86
C THR A 189 -4.36 29.88 11.47
N GLY A 190 -4.23 29.87 12.79
CA GLY A 190 -3.40 28.95 13.56
C GLY A 190 -1.89 29.23 13.57
N PRO A 191 -1.11 28.43 14.31
CA PRO A 191 0.29 28.74 14.61
C PRO A 191 1.22 28.62 13.38
N LYS A 192 0.84 27.88 12.36
CA LYS A 192 1.65 27.65 11.15
C LYS A 192 1.55 28.77 10.09
N THR A 193 0.75 29.82 10.34
CA THR A 193 0.50 30.91 9.40
C THR A 193 1.78 31.51 8.81
N LEU A 194 2.76 31.87 9.63
CA LEU A 194 4.03 32.43 9.13
C LEU A 194 4.80 31.43 8.24
N SER A 195 4.86 30.18 8.65
CA SER A 195 5.54 29.13 7.88
C SER A 195 4.88 28.88 6.52
N ILE A 196 3.55 28.97 6.44
CA ILE A 196 2.79 28.78 5.19
C ILE A 196 3.01 29.98 4.27
N LEU A 197 2.94 31.19 4.80
CA LEU A 197 3.17 32.43 4.05
C LEU A 197 4.59 32.50 3.49
N SER A 198 5.61 32.17 4.30
CA SER A 198 7.01 32.22 3.89
C SER A 198 7.41 31.11 2.91
N ARG A 199 6.94 29.88 3.10
CA ARG A 199 7.19 28.77 2.18
C ARG A 199 6.44 28.92 0.87
N ASN A 200 5.25 29.48 0.91
CA ASN A 200 4.41 29.82 -0.25
C ASN A 200 4.37 28.73 -1.34
N VAL A 201 4.20 27.48 -0.95
CA VAL A 201 4.28 26.28 -1.82
C VAL A 201 3.40 26.41 -3.08
N TYR A 202 2.27 27.09 -2.96
CA TYR A 202 1.30 27.24 -4.06
C TYR A 202 1.45 28.53 -4.84
N GLY A 203 2.29 29.47 -4.39
CA GLY A 203 2.44 30.78 -4.99
C GLY A 203 1.21 31.70 -4.77
N TRP A 204 0.44 31.46 -3.70
CA TRP A 204 -0.81 32.19 -3.43
C TRP A 204 -0.61 33.48 -2.64
N PHE A 205 0.59 33.70 -2.13
CA PHE A 205 0.89 34.83 -1.26
C PHE A 205 2.02 35.68 -1.81
N SER A 206 1.99 36.98 -1.58
CA SER A 206 3.08 37.90 -1.85
C SER A 206 3.41 38.69 -0.59
N ARG A 207 4.69 38.97 -0.37
CA ARG A 207 5.12 39.89 0.69
C ARG A 207 5.13 41.30 0.12
N VAL A 208 4.26 42.15 0.61
CA VAL A 208 4.08 43.53 0.12
C VAL A 208 4.80 44.57 0.98
N GLY A 209 5.23 44.21 2.18
CA GLY A 209 6.00 45.04 3.10
C GLY A 209 6.74 44.22 4.16
N ARG A 210 7.41 44.87 5.10
CA ARG A 210 8.09 44.19 6.21
C ARG A 210 7.09 43.45 7.10
N GLY A 211 6.99 42.14 6.92
CA GLY A 211 6.06 41.29 7.68
C GLY A 211 4.60 41.44 7.27
N ILE A 212 4.28 42.05 6.13
CA ILE A 212 2.93 42.20 5.59
C ILE A 212 2.79 41.32 4.34
N TYR A 213 1.68 40.63 4.26
CA TYR A 213 1.38 39.68 3.17
C TYR A 213 0.03 40.00 2.53
N ALA A 214 -0.07 39.72 1.22
CA ALA A 214 -1.27 39.81 0.43
C ALA A 214 -1.54 38.51 -0.31
N VAL A 215 -2.79 38.26 -0.70
CA VAL A 215 -3.13 37.16 -1.60
C VAL A 215 -2.87 37.59 -3.05
N THR A 216 -2.20 36.73 -3.83
CA THR A 216 -1.93 36.98 -5.25
C THR A 216 -3.20 36.74 -6.11
N PRO A 217 -3.25 37.23 -7.37
CA PRO A 217 -4.32 36.89 -8.31
C PRO A 217 -4.51 35.39 -8.44
N LYS A 218 -3.41 34.64 -8.57
CA LYS A 218 -3.41 33.17 -8.59
C LYS A 218 -4.03 32.57 -7.33
N GLY A 219 -3.77 33.15 -6.16
CA GLY A 219 -4.37 32.71 -4.90
C GLY A 219 -5.89 32.91 -4.91
N ARG A 220 -6.37 34.05 -5.41
CA ARG A 220 -7.81 34.34 -5.54
C ARG A 220 -8.52 33.38 -6.49
N GLU A 221 -7.93 33.14 -7.67
CA GLU A 221 -8.45 32.18 -8.65
C GLU A 221 -8.51 30.75 -8.08
N SER A 222 -7.48 30.36 -7.33
CA SER A 222 -7.42 29.04 -6.72
C SER A 222 -8.52 28.80 -5.68
N LEU A 223 -9.02 29.82 -5.01
CA LEU A 223 -10.16 29.70 -4.06
C LEU A 223 -11.44 29.19 -4.74
N ALA A 224 -11.64 29.51 -6.03
CA ALA A 224 -12.80 29.01 -6.79
C ALA A 224 -12.77 27.47 -6.96
N GLN A 225 -11.63 26.83 -6.84
CA GLN A 225 -11.50 25.36 -6.91
C GLN A 225 -11.95 24.65 -5.62
N TYR A 226 -12.16 25.40 -4.53
CA TYR A 226 -12.49 24.87 -3.20
C TYR A 226 -13.71 25.56 -2.58
N PRO A 227 -14.88 25.58 -3.26
CA PRO A 227 -16.05 26.36 -2.84
C PRO A 227 -16.57 25.96 -1.45
N GLU A 228 -16.51 24.70 -1.11
CA GLU A 228 -16.97 24.19 0.19
C GLU A 228 -16.10 24.69 1.34
N LEU A 229 -14.77 24.65 1.17
CA LEU A 229 -13.82 25.19 2.15
C LEU A 229 -13.94 26.72 2.29
N VAL A 230 -14.07 27.43 1.18
CA VAL A 230 -14.27 28.88 1.19
C VAL A 230 -15.55 29.22 1.94
N ARG A 231 -16.63 28.49 1.70
CA ARG A 231 -17.89 28.67 2.43
C ARG A 231 -17.71 28.38 3.92
N HIS A 232 -17.03 27.29 4.27
CA HIS A 232 -16.75 26.92 5.66
C HIS A 232 -16.00 28.02 6.40
N TYR A 233 -14.97 28.62 5.82
CA TYR A 233 -14.18 29.66 6.49
C TYR A 233 -14.79 31.06 6.46
N ARG A 234 -15.77 31.33 5.59
CA ARG A 234 -16.54 32.58 5.53
C ARG A 234 -17.83 32.54 6.33
N SER A 235 -18.30 31.32 6.66
CA SER A 235 -19.47 31.19 7.54
C SER A 235 -19.05 31.50 8.99
N PRO A 236 -19.87 32.21 9.79
CA PRO A 236 -19.59 32.37 11.21
C PRO A 236 -19.46 30.99 11.87
N PRO A 237 -18.59 30.84 12.88
CA PRO A 237 -18.41 29.56 13.56
C PRO A 237 -19.79 29.13 14.12
N ALA A 238 -20.23 27.94 13.68
CA ALA A 238 -21.44 27.34 14.27
C ALA A 238 -21.19 27.20 15.78
N CYS A 239 -22.12 27.72 16.59
CA CYS A 239 -22.08 27.62 18.04
C CYS A 239 -21.80 26.14 18.42
N PRO A 240 -20.82 25.83 19.28
CA PRO A 240 -20.54 24.46 19.67
C PRO A 240 -21.81 23.85 20.27
N LYS A 241 -22.34 22.82 19.64
CA LYS A 241 -23.43 22.03 20.23
C LYS A 241 -22.85 21.40 21.49
N HIS A 242 -23.22 21.92 22.64
CA HIS A 242 -22.99 21.29 23.92
C HIS A 242 -23.51 19.86 23.83
N GLY A 243 -22.60 18.89 23.89
CA GLY A 243 -22.97 17.49 24.12
C GLY A 243 -23.71 17.37 25.45
N PRO A 244 -24.59 16.39 25.59
CA PRO A 244 -25.32 16.19 26.83
C PRO A 244 -24.34 15.89 27.97
N PRO A 245 -24.63 16.34 29.21
CA PRO A 245 -23.77 16.09 30.36
C PRO A 245 -23.71 14.59 30.60
N SER A 246 -22.49 14.05 30.65
CA SER A 246 -22.21 12.69 31.13
C SER A 246 -22.68 12.55 32.57
N ARG A 247 -23.62 11.62 32.78
CA ARG A 247 -23.90 11.01 34.08
C ARG A 247 -23.02 9.81 34.27
#